data_dbd5e244b8631667d6b176a73b5146b2
#
_entry.id   dbd5e244b8631667d6b176a73b5146b2
#
_cell.length_a   1.000
_cell.length_b   1.000
_cell.length_c   1.000
_cell.angle_alpha   90.00
_cell.angle_beta   90.00
_cell.angle_gamma   90.00
#
_symmetry.space_group_name_H-M   'P 1'
#
loop_
_entity.id
_entity.type
_entity.pdbx_description
1 polymer ?
#
loop_
_entity_poly.entity_id
_entity_poly.type
_entity_poly.pdbx_seq_one_letter_code
_entity_poly.pdbx_strand_id
1 'polypeptide(L)'
;SPKTYGYRSKLTPHYERARSSEKRKVGFLRHGSRKILIDVPQCPIATDGINEALPAAREEVHLMQGKKKGGTLLLRDTQEGVVTDPKKTASERVGKLLFQFRAGEFFQNNPFILPKMVDHVIGQAREKNSDLLVDAYCGGGLFSLSGAAYFERVVGIEISREGFEWARANALLNKIDNAEFILGDASTIFQDL
;
A
#
# COMPACT_ATOMS: atom_id res chain seq x y z
N SER A 1 9.20 -0.76 -14.52
CA SER A 1 7.76 -0.53 -14.62
C SER A 1 7.36 -0.42 -16.09
N PRO A 2 6.23 -0.96 -16.52
CA PRO A 2 5.70 -0.74 -17.87
C PRO A 2 5.23 0.70 -18.10
N LYS A 3 5.02 1.47 -17.03
CA LYS A 3 4.74 2.91 -17.08
C LYS A 3 5.88 3.70 -16.47
N THR A 4 6.30 4.77 -17.14
CA THR A 4 7.31 5.73 -16.64
C THR A 4 6.63 6.79 -15.76
N TYR A 5 5.40 7.19 -16.12
CA TYR A 5 4.54 8.13 -15.41
C TYR A 5 3.17 7.50 -15.13
N GLY A 6 2.38 8.11 -14.26
CA GLY A 6 1.02 7.66 -13.95
C GLY A 6 0.94 6.27 -13.31
N TYR A 7 1.99 5.83 -12.61
CA TYR A 7 2.06 4.47 -12.06
C TYR A 7 1.76 4.38 -10.56
N ARG A 8 1.82 5.50 -9.84
CA ARG A 8 1.76 5.51 -8.38
C ARG A 8 0.31 5.60 -7.89
N SER A 9 -0.16 4.52 -7.27
CA SER A 9 -1.55 4.39 -6.78
C SER A 9 -1.77 4.92 -5.35
N LYS A 10 -0.76 5.45 -4.67
CA LYS A 10 -0.91 6.10 -3.36
C LYS A 10 -0.12 7.38 -3.32
N LEU A 11 -0.78 8.47 -2.95
CA LEU A 11 -0.17 9.77 -2.75
C LEU A 11 -0.52 10.29 -1.34
N THR A 12 0.49 10.87 -0.66
CA THR A 12 0.31 11.42 0.69
C THR A 12 0.87 12.84 0.77
N PRO A 13 0.27 13.82 0.06
CA PRO A 13 0.73 15.19 0.09
C PRO A 13 0.47 15.83 1.46
N HIS A 14 1.40 16.66 1.88
CA HIS A 14 1.25 17.49 3.07
C HIS A 14 0.52 18.78 2.73
N TYR A 15 -0.09 19.40 3.73
CA TYR A 15 -0.64 20.74 3.62
C TYR A 15 -0.17 21.64 4.75
N GLU A 16 -0.03 22.93 4.44
CA GLU A 16 0.45 23.93 5.39
C GLU A 16 -0.58 24.25 6.47
N ARG A 17 -0.06 24.82 7.55
CA ARG A 17 -0.87 25.52 8.56
C ARG A 17 -1.63 26.68 7.90
N ALA A 18 -2.89 26.91 8.28
CA ALA A 18 -3.65 28.08 7.86
C ALA A 18 -2.95 29.39 8.26
N ARG A 19 -2.71 30.25 7.28
CA ARG A 19 -2.36 31.66 7.47
C ARG A 19 -3.55 32.49 7.00
N SER A 20 -3.83 33.60 7.60
CA SER A 20 -5.13 34.29 7.67
C SER A 20 -5.83 34.63 6.34
N SER A 21 -5.25 34.53 5.16
CA SER A 21 -5.92 34.90 3.90
C SER A 21 -5.40 34.21 2.64
N GLU A 22 -4.38 33.37 2.73
CA GLU A 22 -3.79 32.73 1.56
C GLU A 22 -4.28 31.29 1.39
N LYS A 23 -4.44 30.85 0.14
CA LYS A 23 -4.65 29.43 -0.16
C LYS A 23 -3.47 28.63 0.37
N ARG A 24 -3.77 27.57 1.12
CA ARG A 24 -2.75 26.68 1.69
C ARG A 24 -2.04 25.91 0.57
N LYS A 25 -0.73 25.84 0.65
CA LYS A 25 0.02 24.90 -0.21
C LYS A 25 -0.31 23.47 0.16
N VAL A 26 -0.47 22.64 -0.85
CA VAL A 26 -0.67 21.18 -0.74
C VAL A 26 0.32 20.51 -1.67
N GLY A 27 1.21 19.67 -1.11
CA GLY A 27 2.23 19.02 -1.93
C GLY A 27 3.29 18.30 -1.09
N PHE A 28 4.55 18.43 -1.47
CA PHE A 28 5.64 17.67 -0.87
C PHE A 28 6.74 18.56 -0.30
N LEU A 29 7.46 18.03 0.69
CA LEU A 29 8.61 18.71 1.24
C LEU A 29 9.72 18.79 0.18
N ARG A 30 10.34 19.97 0.08
CA ARG A 30 11.54 20.18 -0.75
C ARG A 30 12.63 19.22 -0.34
N HIS A 31 13.32 18.62 -1.31
CA HIS A 31 14.49 17.78 -1.06
C HIS A 31 15.50 18.49 -0.12
N GLY A 32 15.96 17.78 0.91
CA GLY A 32 16.86 18.33 1.92
C GLY A 32 16.22 19.28 2.94
N SER A 33 14.89 19.48 2.91
CA SER A 33 14.19 20.34 3.87
C SER A 33 13.02 19.63 4.54
N ARG A 34 12.89 19.79 5.86
CA ARG A 34 11.72 19.33 6.65
C ARG A 34 10.68 20.45 6.88
N LYS A 35 10.89 21.64 6.31
CA LYS A 35 10.06 22.82 6.60
C LYS A 35 9.46 23.48 5.36
N ILE A 36 10.12 23.32 4.19
CA ILE A 36 9.69 23.98 2.95
C ILE A 36 8.78 23.05 2.18
N LEU A 37 7.51 23.43 2.06
CA LEU A 37 6.52 22.73 1.26
C LEU A 37 6.47 23.32 -0.15
N ILE A 38 6.62 22.45 -1.15
CA ILE A 38 6.42 22.77 -2.57
C ILE A 38 4.96 22.46 -2.89
N ASP A 39 4.25 23.44 -3.43
CA ASP A 39 2.86 23.23 -3.89
C ASP A 39 2.86 22.37 -5.15
N VAL A 40 2.02 21.34 -5.17
CA VAL A 40 1.94 20.35 -6.25
C VAL A 40 0.48 20.20 -6.66
N PRO A 41 0.04 20.92 -7.69
CA PRO A 41 -1.33 20.83 -8.21
C PRO A 41 -1.61 19.52 -8.96
N GLN A 42 -0.58 18.91 -9.52
CA GLN A 42 -0.62 17.65 -10.26
C GLN A 42 0.68 16.88 -10.07
N CYS A 43 0.62 15.57 -9.91
CA CYS A 43 1.79 14.71 -9.73
C CYS A 43 2.00 13.80 -10.95
N PRO A 44 3.07 13.97 -11.74
CA PRO A 44 3.28 13.21 -12.97
C PRO A 44 3.36 11.69 -12.77
N ILE A 45 3.81 11.25 -11.60
CA ILE A 45 3.93 9.82 -11.29
C ILE A 45 2.68 9.21 -10.68
N ALA A 46 1.73 10.03 -10.18
CA ALA A 46 0.46 9.53 -9.66
C ALA A 46 -0.45 9.05 -10.80
N THR A 47 -1.30 8.08 -10.52
CA THR A 47 -2.34 7.62 -11.46
C THR A 47 -3.27 8.76 -11.85
N ASP A 48 -3.94 8.59 -12.99
CA ASP A 48 -4.90 9.58 -13.49
C ASP A 48 -6.03 9.80 -12.48
N GLY A 49 -6.57 8.73 -11.88
CA GLY A 49 -7.59 8.83 -10.84
C GLY A 49 -7.17 9.70 -9.65
N ILE A 50 -5.91 9.56 -9.18
CA ILE A 50 -5.39 10.44 -8.11
C ILE A 50 -5.30 11.90 -8.59
N ASN A 51 -4.83 12.15 -9.81
CA ASN A 51 -4.71 13.50 -10.34
C ASN A 51 -6.09 14.14 -10.59
N GLU A 52 -7.10 13.38 -10.93
CA GLU A 52 -8.50 13.82 -11.04
C GLU A 52 -9.12 14.16 -9.67
N ALA A 53 -8.80 13.38 -8.63
CA ALA A 53 -9.30 13.60 -7.28
C ALA A 53 -8.53 14.70 -6.52
N LEU A 54 -7.29 14.97 -6.88
CA LEU A 54 -6.41 15.89 -6.14
C LEU A 54 -6.95 17.33 -6.05
N PRO A 55 -7.54 17.94 -7.10
CA PRO A 55 -8.12 19.29 -7.00
C PRO A 55 -9.21 19.39 -5.93
N ALA A 56 -10.12 18.42 -5.85
CA ALA A 56 -11.19 18.40 -4.85
C ALA A 56 -10.61 18.26 -3.43
N ALA A 57 -9.66 17.34 -3.23
CA ALA A 57 -9.00 17.17 -1.95
C ALA A 57 -8.22 18.43 -1.50
N ARG A 58 -7.64 19.17 -2.45
CA ARG A 58 -7.00 20.47 -2.18
C ARG A 58 -8.01 21.53 -1.76
N GLU A 59 -9.16 21.59 -2.43
CA GLU A 59 -10.23 22.55 -2.06
C GLU A 59 -10.80 22.26 -0.67
N GLU A 60 -11.00 20.99 -0.31
CA GLU A 60 -11.39 20.61 1.05
C GLU A 60 -10.40 21.15 2.09
N VAL A 61 -9.09 21.09 1.83
CA VAL A 61 -8.06 21.67 2.73
C VAL A 61 -8.22 23.19 2.85
N HIS A 62 -8.54 23.89 1.76
CA HIS A 62 -8.75 25.34 1.80
C HIS A 62 -9.98 25.72 2.63
N LEU A 63 -11.04 24.92 2.54
CA LEU A 63 -12.29 25.11 3.26
C LEU A 63 -12.22 24.71 4.74
N MET A 64 -11.18 23.97 5.18
CA MET A 64 -11.01 23.58 6.58
C MET A 64 -10.81 24.79 7.48
N GLN A 65 -11.89 25.29 8.06
CA GLN A 65 -11.84 26.38 9.04
C GLN A 65 -11.30 25.88 10.39
N GLY A 66 -10.56 26.73 11.10
CA GLY A 66 -10.15 26.48 12.49
C GLY A 66 -8.99 25.50 12.71
N LYS A 67 -8.55 24.73 11.72
CA LYS A 67 -7.36 23.87 11.86
C LYS A 67 -6.08 24.70 11.79
N LYS A 68 -5.53 25.01 12.98
CA LYS A 68 -4.28 25.79 13.13
C LYS A 68 -3.01 25.01 12.71
N LYS A 69 -3.06 23.69 12.60
CA LYS A 69 -1.90 22.84 12.24
C LYS A 69 -2.01 22.38 10.79
N GLY A 70 -0.87 22.16 10.14
CA GLY A 70 -0.79 21.43 8.90
C GLY A 70 -1.09 19.93 9.08
N GLY A 71 -1.12 19.19 8.01
CA GLY A 71 -1.36 17.76 8.05
C GLY A 71 -0.97 17.07 6.76
N THR A 72 -1.45 15.85 6.59
CA THR A 72 -1.21 15.02 5.42
C THR A 72 -2.56 14.54 4.90
N LEU A 73 -2.74 14.60 3.60
CA LEU A 73 -3.85 13.98 2.89
C LEU A 73 -3.46 12.54 2.55
N LEU A 74 -4.46 11.71 2.32
CA LEU A 74 -4.33 10.42 1.65
C LEU A 74 -5.14 10.47 0.37
N LEU A 75 -4.54 10.05 -0.75
CA LEU A 75 -5.24 9.68 -1.96
C LEU A 75 -4.71 8.30 -2.36
N ARG A 76 -5.57 7.31 -2.36
CA ARG A 76 -5.24 5.95 -2.80
C ARG A 76 -6.22 5.54 -3.89
N ASP A 77 -5.68 5.32 -5.07
CA ASP A 77 -6.42 4.78 -6.20
C ASP A 77 -6.55 3.26 -6.03
N THR A 78 -7.77 2.77 -6.08
CA THR A 78 -8.16 1.38 -5.80
C THR A 78 -9.15 0.92 -6.85
N GLN A 79 -9.58 -0.34 -6.79
CA GLN A 79 -10.64 -0.85 -7.67
C GLN A 79 -11.98 -0.14 -7.49
N GLU A 80 -12.21 0.40 -6.29
CA GLU A 80 -13.43 1.13 -5.94
C GLU A 80 -13.35 2.64 -6.24
N GLY A 81 -12.24 3.10 -6.85
CA GLY A 81 -11.94 4.51 -7.06
C GLY A 81 -10.98 5.07 -6.02
N VAL A 82 -10.85 6.40 -5.96
CA VAL A 82 -9.90 7.05 -5.04
C VAL A 82 -10.46 7.15 -3.64
N VAL A 83 -9.73 6.56 -2.69
CA VAL A 83 -10.05 6.57 -1.26
C VAL A 83 -9.17 7.60 -0.54
N THR A 84 -9.79 8.46 0.27
CA THR A 84 -9.12 9.52 1.06
C THR A 84 -9.16 9.27 2.56
N ASP A 85 -10.04 8.41 3.05
CA ASP A 85 -10.08 8.00 4.47
C ASP A 85 -9.08 6.87 4.72
N PRO A 86 -8.05 7.09 5.58
CA PRO A 86 -7.03 6.07 5.87
C PRO A 86 -7.58 4.81 6.56
N LYS A 87 -8.76 4.91 7.18
CA LYS A 87 -9.39 3.78 7.88
C LYS A 87 -10.29 2.93 6.99
N LYS A 88 -10.63 3.43 5.80
CA LYS A 88 -11.47 2.70 4.86
C LYS A 88 -10.72 1.50 4.28
N THR A 89 -11.42 0.39 4.10
CA THR A 89 -10.90 -0.76 3.38
C THR A 89 -10.73 -0.41 1.90
N ALA A 90 -9.62 -0.80 1.34
CA ALA A 90 -9.26 -0.68 -0.06
C ALA A 90 -8.99 -2.07 -0.62
N SER A 91 -9.23 -2.26 -1.91
CA SER A 91 -8.97 -3.52 -2.58
C SER A 91 -8.00 -3.33 -3.76
N GLU A 92 -7.14 -4.32 -3.96
CA GLU A 92 -6.22 -4.40 -5.11
C GLU A 92 -6.21 -5.82 -5.67
N ARG A 93 -6.26 -5.94 -7.00
CA ARG A 93 -6.17 -7.24 -7.68
C ARG A 93 -4.77 -7.48 -8.19
N VAL A 94 -4.21 -8.64 -7.82
CA VAL A 94 -2.90 -9.08 -8.28
C VAL A 94 -3.05 -10.45 -8.93
N GLY A 95 -2.96 -10.51 -10.25
CA GLY A 95 -3.31 -11.71 -11.00
C GLY A 95 -4.77 -12.12 -10.77
N LYS A 96 -4.98 -13.33 -10.25
CA LYS A 96 -6.31 -13.85 -9.93
C LYS A 96 -6.75 -13.52 -8.50
N LEU A 97 -5.82 -13.07 -7.64
CA LEU A 97 -6.08 -12.83 -6.22
C LEU A 97 -6.58 -11.41 -5.97
N LEU A 98 -7.48 -11.30 -5.01
CA LEU A 98 -7.96 -10.02 -4.49
C LEU A 98 -7.39 -9.80 -3.10
N PHE A 99 -6.74 -8.66 -2.89
CA PHE A 99 -6.19 -8.27 -1.59
C PHE A 99 -6.99 -7.12 -1.03
N GLN A 100 -7.32 -7.21 0.25
CA GLN A 100 -7.92 -6.14 1.03
C GLN A 100 -6.95 -5.65 2.09
N PHE A 101 -6.97 -4.35 2.36
CA PHE A 101 -6.13 -3.68 3.35
C PHE A 101 -6.74 -2.32 3.72
N ARG A 102 -6.26 -1.67 4.78
CA ARG A 102 -6.65 -0.29 5.05
C ARG A 102 -5.94 0.67 4.11
N ALA A 103 -6.68 1.63 3.57
CA ALA A 103 -6.14 2.60 2.60
C ALA A 103 -4.93 3.39 3.13
N GLY A 104 -4.87 3.67 4.42
CA GLY A 104 -3.74 4.34 5.06
C GLY A 104 -2.47 3.50 5.16
N GLU A 105 -2.60 2.17 5.17
CA GLU A 105 -1.48 1.26 5.41
C GLU A 105 -0.62 1.01 4.18
N PHE A 106 0.41 0.20 4.43
CA PHE A 106 1.31 -0.19 3.35
C PHE A 106 0.65 -1.25 2.47
N PHE A 107 0.62 -0.99 1.20
CA PHE A 107 0.50 -1.95 0.11
C PHE A 107 1.32 -1.43 -1.07
N GLN A 108 1.69 -2.28 -2.00
CA GLN A 108 2.53 -1.87 -3.15
C GLN A 108 1.87 -0.75 -3.95
N ASN A 109 2.64 0.31 -4.22
CA ASN A 109 2.10 1.55 -4.81
C ASN A 109 2.19 1.59 -6.35
N ASN A 110 2.65 0.53 -6.98
CA ASN A 110 2.74 0.43 -8.44
C ASN A 110 2.02 -0.84 -8.92
N PRO A 111 0.71 -0.78 -9.17
CA PRO A 111 -0.07 -1.93 -9.60
C PRO A 111 0.36 -2.48 -10.96
N PHE A 112 1.01 -1.67 -11.80
CA PHE A 112 1.41 -2.08 -13.16
C PHE A 112 2.64 -2.99 -13.19
N ILE A 113 3.56 -2.88 -12.23
CA ILE A 113 4.73 -3.77 -12.10
C ILE A 113 4.44 -4.94 -11.17
N LEU A 114 3.44 -4.81 -10.29
CA LEU A 114 3.20 -5.72 -9.19
C LEU A 114 3.03 -7.19 -9.63
N PRO A 115 2.24 -7.53 -10.67
CA PRO A 115 2.15 -8.91 -11.14
C PRO A 115 3.50 -9.49 -11.57
N LYS A 116 4.29 -8.73 -12.32
CA LYS A 116 5.63 -9.17 -12.76
C LYS A 116 6.61 -9.34 -11.59
N MET A 117 6.51 -8.48 -10.58
CA MET A 117 7.33 -8.59 -9.37
C MET A 117 6.97 -9.86 -8.60
N VAL A 118 5.69 -10.14 -8.44
CA VAL A 118 5.21 -11.37 -7.80
C VAL A 118 5.66 -12.61 -8.57
N ASP A 119 5.45 -12.64 -9.90
CA ASP A 119 5.86 -13.75 -10.74
C ASP A 119 7.37 -14.02 -10.64
N HIS A 120 8.18 -12.94 -10.62
CA HIS A 120 9.64 -13.07 -10.48
C HIS A 120 10.02 -13.65 -9.11
N VAL A 121 9.49 -13.14 -8.02
CA VAL A 121 9.81 -13.60 -6.65
C VAL A 121 9.39 -15.07 -6.47
N ILE A 122 8.17 -15.40 -6.87
CA ILE A 122 7.67 -16.78 -6.74
C ILE A 122 8.44 -17.72 -7.69
N GLY A 123 8.77 -17.26 -8.91
CA GLY A 123 9.61 -18.03 -9.83
C GLY A 123 10.96 -18.40 -9.21
N GLN A 124 11.64 -17.45 -8.60
CA GLN A 124 12.93 -17.69 -7.93
C GLN A 124 12.79 -18.62 -6.71
N ALA A 125 11.73 -18.48 -5.92
CA ALA A 125 11.48 -19.36 -4.78
C ALA A 125 11.28 -20.84 -5.23
N ARG A 126 10.60 -21.07 -6.35
CA ARG A 126 10.34 -22.42 -6.92
C ARG A 126 11.58 -23.15 -7.43
N GLU A 127 12.63 -22.43 -7.82
CA GLU A 127 13.89 -23.03 -8.30
C GLU A 127 14.57 -23.93 -7.25
N LYS A 128 14.20 -23.83 -6.00
CA LYS A 128 14.76 -24.62 -4.90
C LYS A 128 14.09 -26.00 -4.70
N ASN A 129 13.03 -26.32 -5.46
CA ASN A 129 12.26 -27.56 -5.33
C ASN A 129 11.87 -27.87 -3.88
N SER A 130 11.44 -26.86 -3.15
CA SER A 130 10.95 -27.00 -1.77
C SER A 130 9.43 -27.06 -1.77
N ASP A 131 8.86 -27.87 -0.89
CA ASP A 131 7.41 -27.95 -0.68
C ASP A 131 6.91 -26.83 0.25
N LEU A 132 7.84 -26.18 0.96
CA LEU A 132 7.57 -25.09 1.91
C LEU A 132 8.05 -23.75 1.36
N LEU A 133 7.15 -22.76 1.38
CA LEU A 133 7.47 -21.33 1.22
C LEU A 133 7.36 -20.62 2.57
N VAL A 134 8.40 -19.90 2.96
CA VAL A 134 8.38 -19.03 4.14
C VAL A 134 8.50 -17.56 3.71
N ASP A 135 7.51 -16.75 4.08
CA ASP A 135 7.45 -15.31 3.84
C ASP A 135 7.67 -14.59 5.17
N ALA A 136 8.91 -14.16 5.43
CA ALA A 136 9.35 -13.66 6.72
C ALA A 136 8.77 -12.29 7.14
N TYR A 137 8.23 -11.54 6.21
CA TYR A 137 7.64 -10.21 6.42
C TYR A 137 6.39 -10.07 5.57
N CYS A 138 5.40 -10.94 5.82
CA CYS A 138 4.34 -11.19 4.86
C CYS A 138 3.33 -10.02 4.71
N GLY A 139 3.29 -9.07 5.64
CA GLY A 139 2.31 -7.99 5.62
C GLY A 139 0.88 -8.54 5.48
N GLY A 140 0.11 -8.05 4.52
CA GLY A 140 -1.21 -8.56 4.16
C GLY A 140 -1.21 -9.84 3.31
N GLY A 141 -0.08 -10.56 3.22
CA GLY A 141 0.02 -11.88 2.59
C GLY A 141 0.30 -11.87 1.08
N LEU A 142 0.85 -10.78 0.52
CA LEU A 142 1.03 -10.67 -0.93
C LEU A 142 1.81 -11.84 -1.55
N PHE A 143 3.02 -12.11 -1.07
CA PHE A 143 3.85 -13.18 -1.61
C PHE A 143 3.43 -14.55 -1.10
N SER A 144 3.05 -14.65 0.18
CA SER A 144 2.53 -15.88 0.77
C SER A 144 1.37 -16.46 -0.05
N LEU A 145 0.34 -15.65 -0.28
CA LEU A 145 -0.86 -16.10 -0.98
C LEU A 145 -0.64 -16.27 -2.48
N SER A 146 0.22 -15.45 -3.09
CA SER A 146 0.60 -15.63 -4.49
C SER A 146 1.41 -16.91 -4.72
N GLY A 147 2.16 -17.35 -3.70
CA GLY A 147 2.94 -18.60 -3.73
C GLY A 147 2.10 -19.84 -3.47
N ALA A 148 0.97 -19.74 -2.81
CA ALA A 148 0.18 -20.87 -2.34
C ALA A 148 -0.22 -21.89 -3.43
N ALA A 149 -0.35 -21.44 -4.68
CA ALA A 149 -0.65 -22.33 -5.80
C ALA A 149 0.55 -23.21 -6.24
N TYR A 150 1.75 -22.97 -5.70
CA TYR A 150 2.99 -23.59 -6.16
C TYR A 150 3.75 -24.36 -5.07
N PHE A 151 3.34 -24.25 -3.82
CA PHE A 151 3.95 -24.90 -2.67
C PHE A 151 2.90 -25.72 -1.93
N GLU A 152 3.27 -26.83 -1.32
CA GLU A 152 2.36 -27.66 -0.53
C GLU A 152 1.93 -26.90 0.75
N ARG A 153 2.87 -26.17 1.34
CA ARG A 153 2.66 -25.39 2.55
C ARG A 153 3.30 -24.00 2.44
N VAL A 154 2.60 -23.00 2.93
CA VAL A 154 3.09 -21.62 3.02
C VAL A 154 3.00 -21.14 4.45
N VAL A 155 4.07 -20.52 4.97
CA VAL A 155 4.11 -19.89 6.29
C VAL A 155 4.45 -18.41 6.11
N GLY A 156 3.53 -17.53 6.50
CA GLY A 156 3.73 -16.08 6.55
C GLY A 156 4.00 -15.63 8.00
N ILE A 157 5.05 -14.84 8.20
CA ILE A 157 5.38 -14.27 9.52
C ILE A 157 5.22 -12.74 9.42
N GLU A 158 4.50 -12.15 10.38
CA GLU A 158 4.26 -10.72 10.41
C GLU A 158 4.26 -10.22 11.86
N ILE A 159 5.03 -9.15 12.10
CA ILE A 159 5.14 -8.55 13.43
C ILE A 159 3.94 -7.61 13.74
N SER A 160 3.37 -7.00 12.72
CA SER A 160 2.19 -6.14 12.85
C SER A 160 0.93 -6.99 12.99
N ARG A 161 0.22 -6.83 14.11
CA ARG A 161 -1.08 -7.47 14.30
C ARG A 161 -2.05 -7.17 13.16
N GLU A 162 -2.08 -5.95 12.67
CA GLU A 162 -2.98 -5.54 11.59
C GLU A 162 -2.62 -6.20 10.26
N GLY A 163 -1.32 -6.26 9.90
CA GLY A 163 -0.84 -7.01 8.73
C GLY A 163 -1.19 -8.49 8.80
N PHE A 164 -0.95 -9.12 9.94
CA PHE A 164 -1.32 -10.51 10.22
C PHE A 164 -2.82 -10.77 10.04
N GLU A 165 -3.68 -9.90 10.58
CA GLU A 165 -5.14 -10.02 10.44
C GLU A 165 -5.58 -9.90 8.97
N TRP A 166 -4.97 -8.97 8.22
CA TRP A 166 -5.21 -8.85 6.78
C TRP A 166 -4.73 -10.07 6.00
N ALA A 167 -3.57 -10.64 6.33
CA ALA A 167 -3.08 -11.85 5.66
C ALA A 167 -4.07 -13.01 5.80
N ARG A 168 -4.59 -13.22 7.01
CA ARG A 168 -5.62 -14.23 7.27
C ARG A 168 -6.93 -13.94 6.55
N ALA A 169 -7.40 -12.71 6.58
CA ALA A 169 -8.61 -12.30 5.89
C ALA A 169 -8.49 -12.49 4.37
N ASN A 170 -7.33 -12.15 3.80
CA ASN A 170 -7.04 -12.32 2.39
C ASN A 170 -6.93 -13.81 1.99
N ALA A 171 -6.41 -14.67 2.85
CA ALA A 171 -6.43 -16.12 2.62
C ALA A 171 -7.85 -16.65 2.51
N LEU A 172 -8.72 -16.28 3.45
CA LEU A 172 -10.13 -16.64 3.42
C LEU A 172 -10.85 -16.09 2.19
N LEU A 173 -10.62 -14.81 1.87
CA LEU A 173 -11.21 -14.14 0.70
C LEU A 173 -10.88 -14.86 -0.62
N ASN A 174 -9.66 -15.38 -0.74
CA ASN A 174 -9.18 -16.08 -1.93
C ASN A 174 -9.33 -17.62 -1.84
N LYS A 175 -9.92 -18.15 -0.74
CA LYS A 175 -10.12 -19.59 -0.52
C LYS A 175 -8.80 -20.38 -0.56
N ILE A 176 -7.76 -19.84 0.06
CA ILE A 176 -6.44 -20.45 0.21
C ILE A 176 -6.37 -21.06 1.61
N ASP A 177 -6.15 -22.36 1.69
CA ASP A 177 -6.16 -23.17 2.92
C ASP A 177 -4.79 -23.74 3.32
N ASN A 178 -3.80 -23.69 2.40
CA ASN A 178 -2.44 -24.18 2.63
C ASN A 178 -1.46 -23.05 3.08
N ALA A 179 -1.97 -21.87 3.45
CA ALA A 179 -1.19 -20.76 3.97
C ALA A 179 -1.52 -20.51 5.44
N GLU A 180 -0.51 -20.64 6.30
CA GLU A 180 -0.58 -20.35 7.73
C GLU A 180 0.11 -19.02 8.01
N PHE A 181 -0.37 -18.30 9.04
CA PHE A 181 0.23 -17.02 9.42
C PHE A 181 0.58 -17.02 10.91
N ILE A 182 1.78 -16.49 11.23
CA ILE A 182 2.32 -16.40 12.58
C ILE A 182 2.54 -14.92 12.91
N LEU A 183 1.92 -14.47 14.01
CA LEU A 183 2.15 -13.13 14.54
C LEU A 183 3.40 -13.14 15.41
N GLY A 184 4.47 -12.45 14.96
CA GLY A 184 5.71 -12.38 15.72
C GLY A 184 6.88 -11.84 14.91
N ASP A 185 8.03 -11.80 15.55
CA ASP A 185 9.29 -11.37 14.93
C ASP A 185 9.92 -12.55 14.18
N ALA A 186 10.14 -12.36 12.89
CA ALA A 186 10.75 -13.40 12.04
C ALA A 186 12.13 -13.83 12.55
N SER A 187 12.92 -12.92 13.14
CA SER A 187 14.26 -13.23 13.65
C SER A 187 14.27 -14.23 14.81
N THR A 188 13.16 -14.32 15.57
CA THR A 188 13.01 -15.28 16.65
C THR A 188 12.32 -16.56 16.19
N ILE A 189 11.32 -16.45 15.32
CA ILE A 189 10.50 -17.59 14.86
C ILE A 189 11.30 -18.53 13.98
N PHE A 190 12.25 -18.03 13.16
CA PHE A 190 13.12 -18.88 12.33
C PHE A 190 14.06 -19.81 13.14
N GLN A 191 14.22 -19.60 14.43
CA GLN A 191 15.01 -20.49 15.28
C GLN A 191 14.23 -21.74 15.66
N ASP A 192 12.89 -21.72 15.52
CA ASP A 192 11.97 -22.77 15.93
C ASP A 192 11.31 -23.51 14.74
N LEU A 193 11.62 -23.11 13.48
CA LEU A 193 11.16 -23.74 12.23
C LEU A 193 12.23 -24.69 11.66
#